data_5c3ae90cdd461708bdac594919e3d963
#
_entry.id   5c3ae90cdd461708bdac594919e3d963
#
_cell.length_a   1.000
_cell.length_b   1.000
_cell.length_c   1.000
_cell.angle_alpha   90.00
_cell.angle_beta   90.00
_cell.angle_gamma   90.00
#
_symmetry.space_group_name_H-M   'P 1'
#
loop_
_entity.id
_entity.type
_entity.pdbx_description
1 polymer ?
#
loop_
_entity_poly.entity_id
_entity_poly.type
_entity_poly.pdbx_seq_one_letter_code
_entity_poly.pdbx_strand_id
1 'polypeptide(L)'
;MRMNTMKISIMKPILTVALLTTLLIATAQPSFGYSVLTHEAIIDTTWNDSIKPALLKRFPRASADQLREAHAYAYGGAIIQDMGYYPFGSKIFTDLVHYVRSGDFIEALLKEASDLNEYAFALGALAHYAADNEGHSIGVNPGVPVIYPKLRAKFGNRVTYAEDPAAHLKTEFGFDVLQVARGKYAPQAYHDFIGFEVSKPVLERAFKQTYGIEMTDIFANLDLALGSYRRAVSTVIPEMTKVAWETKKDAIEKATPGVTREKFVYGLSDADYEKDWGKQYEKPGPFDKTLALFFRVIPKVGPFAALSFKPPTPEAERMFNRSFDATLARYRSMVRQARSGRIDLQNKDFDTGNPTRAGEYRLADETYAELLNKLDGKDFRDVTPDLRQNILAFYGDLNAPIATKKDKKEWRDTLQSLNRLKATSAQASRPQ
;
A
#
# COMPACT_ATOMS: atom_id res chain seq x y z
N MET A 1 22.48 51.19 17.13
CA MET A 1 21.30 50.40 17.61
C MET A 1 20.33 50.12 16.49
N ARG A 2 20.72 49.37 15.42
CA ARG A 2 19.87 49.07 14.25
C ARG A 2 20.16 47.67 13.64
N MET A 3 20.60 46.67 14.40
CA MET A 3 20.91 45.33 13.85
C MET A 3 20.04 44.17 14.36
N ASN A 4 19.09 44.45 15.26
CA ASN A 4 18.30 43.35 15.85
C ASN A 4 16.89 43.11 15.22
N THR A 5 16.37 44.05 14.41
CA THR A 5 15.03 43.93 13.84
C THR A 5 14.95 43.05 12.57
N MET A 6 16.05 42.91 11.84
CA MET A 6 16.08 42.16 10.58
C MET A 6 16.17 40.61 10.79
N LYS A 7 16.79 40.16 11.89
CA LYS A 7 16.88 38.71 12.21
C LYS A 7 15.55 38.11 12.64
N ILE A 8 14.68 38.87 13.29
CA ILE A 8 13.37 38.42 13.78
C ILE A 8 12.37 38.26 12.63
N SER A 9 12.48 39.04 11.57
CA SER A 9 11.54 39.04 10.41
C SER A 9 11.74 37.79 9.50
N ILE A 10 12.97 37.26 9.43
CA ILE A 10 13.28 36.07 8.61
C ILE A 10 13.02 34.77 9.38
N MET A 11 13.16 34.77 10.70
CA MET A 11 12.91 33.59 11.54
C MET A 11 11.43 33.18 11.60
N LYS A 12 10.49 34.12 11.55
CA LYS A 12 9.05 33.83 11.61
C LYS A 12 8.55 32.97 10.43
N PRO A 13 8.83 33.31 9.15
CA PRO A 13 8.39 32.47 8.04
C PRO A 13 9.07 31.09 8.01
N ILE A 14 10.35 31.00 8.43
CA ILE A 14 11.06 29.72 8.52
C ILE A 14 10.45 28.83 9.60
N LEU A 15 10.12 29.38 10.78
CA LEU A 15 9.47 28.67 11.86
C LEU A 15 8.04 28.23 11.46
N THR A 16 7.31 29.07 10.75
CA THR A 16 5.95 28.76 10.27
C THR A 16 5.98 27.67 9.20
N VAL A 17 6.92 27.72 8.26
CA VAL A 17 7.11 26.67 7.24
C VAL A 17 7.57 25.37 7.91
N ALA A 18 8.50 25.42 8.86
CA ALA A 18 8.93 24.23 9.62
C ALA A 18 7.78 23.65 10.44
N LEU A 19 6.95 24.47 11.08
CA LEU A 19 5.78 24.03 11.86
C LEU A 19 4.69 23.44 10.96
N LEU A 20 4.40 24.04 9.80
CA LEU A 20 3.47 23.52 8.80
C LEU A 20 3.98 22.21 8.18
N THR A 21 5.27 22.11 7.91
CA THR A 21 5.88 20.86 7.40
C THR A 21 5.84 19.76 8.46
N THR A 22 6.08 20.11 9.73
CA THR A 22 5.99 19.15 10.85
C THR A 22 4.54 18.73 11.09
N LEU A 23 3.56 19.62 10.94
CA LEU A 23 2.13 19.31 11.08
C LEU A 23 1.64 18.42 9.94
N LEU A 24 2.06 18.66 8.70
CA LEU A 24 1.76 17.81 7.52
C LEU A 24 2.37 16.41 7.64
N ILE A 25 3.58 16.29 8.21
CA ILE A 25 4.24 15.00 8.45
C ILE A 25 3.57 14.26 9.62
N ALA A 26 3.06 14.98 10.62
CA ALA A 26 2.41 14.37 11.80
C ALA A 26 1.03 13.77 11.50
N THR A 27 0.36 14.18 10.43
CA THR A 27 -0.96 13.67 10.04
C THR A 27 -0.90 12.45 9.11
N ALA A 28 0.23 12.20 8.45
CA ALA A 28 0.42 11.00 7.66
C ALA A 28 0.70 9.81 8.60
N GLN A 29 -0.30 9.00 8.88
CA GLN A 29 -0.13 7.68 9.49
C GLN A 29 0.17 6.71 8.35
N PRO A 30 1.42 6.26 8.15
CA PRO A 30 1.68 5.21 7.18
C PRO A 30 1.05 3.91 7.71
N SER A 31 0.17 3.34 6.94
CA SER A 31 -0.27 1.96 7.04
C SER A 31 0.53 1.17 6.00
N PHE A 32 1.04 0.06 6.40
CA PHE A 32 1.65 -0.89 5.50
C PHE A 32 0.91 -2.20 5.70
N GLY A 33 0.43 -2.82 4.65
CA GLY A 33 0.10 -4.23 4.59
C GLY A 33 1.32 -5.09 4.96
N TYR A 34 1.59 -6.18 4.32
CA TYR A 34 2.98 -6.66 4.38
C TYR A 34 3.88 -5.46 4.05
N SER A 35 4.97 -5.26 4.79
CA SER A 35 5.88 -4.16 4.47
C SER A 35 6.42 -4.33 3.05
N VAL A 36 6.78 -3.24 2.42
CA VAL A 36 7.22 -3.14 1.01
C VAL A 36 8.12 -4.28 0.56
N LEU A 37 9.05 -4.72 1.42
CA LEU A 37 10.03 -5.73 1.06
C LEU A 37 9.44 -7.13 0.94
N THR A 38 8.43 -7.45 1.72
CA THR A 38 7.69 -8.71 1.57
C THR A 38 6.94 -8.74 0.24
N HIS A 39 6.31 -7.64 -0.18
CA HIS A 39 5.63 -7.55 -1.48
C HIS A 39 6.61 -7.73 -2.65
N GLU A 40 7.77 -7.10 -2.59
CA GLU A 40 8.81 -7.25 -3.62
C GLU A 40 9.39 -8.67 -3.63
N ALA A 41 9.59 -9.28 -2.45
CA ALA A 41 10.07 -10.65 -2.35
C ALA A 41 9.08 -11.69 -2.95
N ILE A 42 7.78 -11.42 -2.94
CA ILE A 42 6.77 -12.24 -3.62
C ILE A 42 6.97 -12.15 -5.13
N ILE A 43 7.21 -10.96 -5.68
CA ILE A 43 7.49 -10.75 -7.10
C ILE A 43 8.73 -11.55 -7.50
N ASP A 44 9.85 -11.40 -6.80
CA ASP A 44 11.09 -12.11 -7.09
C ASP A 44 10.94 -13.62 -7.04
N THR A 45 10.30 -14.11 -5.97
CA THR A 45 10.10 -15.55 -5.79
C THR A 45 9.25 -16.18 -6.88
N THR A 46 8.34 -15.40 -7.49
CA THR A 46 7.40 -15.88 -8.50
C THR A 46 7.75 -15.41 -9.92
N TRP A 47 8.79 -14.61 -10.08
CA TRP A 47 9.17 -14.02 -11.37
C TRP A 47 9.40 -15.07 -12.45
N ASN A 48 10.30 -16.01 -12.20
CA ASN A 48 10.71 -16.97 -13.21
C ASN A 48 9.68 -18.07 -13.48
N ASP A 49 8.90 -18.46 -12.48
CA ASP A 49 7.96 -19.59 -12.60
C ASP A 49 6.54 -19.18 -12.97
N SER A 50 6.17 -17.92 -12.73
CA SER A 50 4.79 -17.46 -12.89
C SER A 50 4.66 -16.17 -13.70
N ILE A 51 5.31 -15.07 -13.30
CA ILE A 51 5.13 -13.75 -13.91
C ILE A 51 5.71 -13.70 -15.32
N LYS A 52 7.01 -13.98 -15.47
CA LYS A 52 7.70 -13.98 -16.77
C LYS A 52 7.02 -14.91 -17.78
N PRO A 53 6.60 -16.15 -17.45
CA PRO A 53 5.83 -16.98 -18.36
C PRO A 53 4.46 -16.40 -18.75
N ALA A 54 3.81 -15.63 -17.85
CA ALA A 54 2.56 -14.95 -18.16
C ALA A 54 2.77 -13.79 -19.13
N LEU A 55 3.83 -12.99 -18.91
CA LEU A 55 4.24 -11.92 -19.80
C LEU A 55 4.59 -12.45 -21.21
N LEU A 56 5.44 -13.47 -21.29
CA LEU A 56 5.86 -14.06 -22.57
C LEU A 56 4.72 -14.76 -23.32
N LYS A 57 3.71 -15.27 -22.63
CA LYS A 57 2.52 -15.81 -23.30
C LYS A 57 1.73 -14.72 -24.03
N ARG A 58 1.61 -13.53 -23.43
CA ARG A 58 0.87 -12.40 -24.02
C ARG A 58 1.72 -11.58 -24.98
N PHE A 59 3.02 -11.48 -24.69
CA PHE A 59 4.00 -10.69 -25.43
C PHE A 59 5.23 -11.56 -25.82
N PRO A 60 5.08 -12.49 -26.77
CA PRO A 60 6.10 -13.53 -27.04
C PRO A 60 7.41 -13.00 -27.63
N ARG A 61 7.43 -11.75 -28.07
CA ARG A 61 8.62 -11.10 -28.66
C ARG A 61 9.34 -10.15 -27.70
N ALA A 62 8.95 -10.13 -26.41
CA ALA A 62 9.60 -9.28 -25.43
C ALA A 62 11.08 -9.66 -25.26
N SER A 63 11.96 -8.68 -25.35
CA SER A 63 13.41 -8.85 -25.14
C SER A 63 13.75 -9.00 -23.66
N ALA A 64 14.99 -9.41 -23.35
CA ALA A 64 15.46 -9.48 -21.96
C ALA A 64 15.43 -8.12 -21.27
N ASP A 65 15.78 -7.03 -21.98
CA ASP A 65 15.74 -5.67 -21.42
C ASP A 65 14.31 -5.20 -21.16
N GLN A 66 13.38 -5.50 -22.07
CA GLN A 66 11.95 -5.20 -21.84
C GLN A 66 11.39 -6.00 -20.66
N LEU A 67 11.80 -7.26 -20.48
CA LEU A 67 11.39 -8.05 -19.32
C LEU A 67 12.00 -7.53 -18.01
N ARG A 68 13.22 -6.99 -18.04
CA ARG A 68 13.83 -6.34 -16.90
C ARG A 68 13.07 -5.07 -16.51
N GLU A 69 12.72 -4.23 -17.49
CA GLU A 69 11.87 -3.05 -17.26
C GLU A 69 10.49 -3.46 -16.70
N ALA A 70 9.85 -4.47 -17.29
CA ALA A 70 8.57 -5.00 -16.82
C ALA A 70 8.63 -5.51 -15.37
N HIS A 71 9.81 -5.99 -14.91
CA HIS A 71 10.01 -6.38 -13.51
C HIS A 71 9.86 -5.20 -12.56
N ALA A 72 10.38 -4.01 -12.91
CA ALA A 72 10.20 -2.79 -12.15
C ALA A 72 8.71 -2.37 -12.07
N TYR A 73 7.95 -2.55 -13.15
CA TYR A 73 6.50 -2.35 -13.14
C TYR A 73 5.76 -3.37 -12.28
N ALA A 74 6.21 -4.63 -12.24
CA ALA A 74 5.63 -5.62 -11.35
C ALA A 74 5.86 -5.26 -9.86
N TYR A 75 7.04 -4.75 -9.50
CA TYR A 75 7.27 -4.19 -8.15
C TYR A 75 6.31 -3.03 -7.87
N GLY A 76 6.19 -2.07 -8.78
CA GLY A 76 5.29 -0.93 -8.60
C GLY A 76 3.85 -1.35 -8.40
N GLY A 77 3.37 -2.32 -9.17
CA GLY A 77 2.04 -2.90 -8.99
C GLY A 77 1.88 -3.56 -7.61
N ALA A 78 2.93 -4.26 -7.13
CA ALA A 78 2.87 -4.97 -5.86
C ALA A 78 2.79 -4.06 -4.62
N ILE A 79 3.04 -2.76 -4.77
CA ILE A 79 3.07 -1.84 -3.64
C ILE A 79 2.18 -0.60 -3.84
N ILE A 80 1.60 -0.38 -5.03
CA ILE A 80 0.87 0.85 -5.36
C ILE A 80 -0.35 1.08 -4.46
N GLN A 81 -1.01 0.03 -4.00
CA GLN A 81 -2.19 0.12 -3.15
C GLN A 81 -1.88 0.87 -1.85
N ASP A 82 -0.64 0.83 -1.37
CA ASP A 82 -0.18 1.47 -0.15
C ASP A 82 0.21 2.95 -0.32
N MET A 83 0.18 3.48 -1.54
CA MET A 83 0.64 4.85 -1.83
C MET A 83 -0.05 5.91 -0.96
N GLY A 84 -1.30 5.69 -0.56
CA GLY A 84 -2.06 6.63 0.26
C GLY A 84 -1.50 6.85 1.66
N TYR A 85 -0.67 5.94 2.13
CA TYR A 85 -0.03 6.05 3.44
C TYR A 85 1.25 6.90 3.44
N TYR A 86 1.73 7.30 2.27
CA TYR A 86 2.96 8.08 2.10
C TYR A 86 2.68 9.58 1.94
N PRO A 87 3.67 10.45 2.15
CA PRO A 87 3.48 11.88 2.00
C PRO A 87 2.88 12.25 0.64
N PHE A 88 1.92 13.16 0.63
CA PHE A 88 1.12 13.57 -0.52
C PHE A 88 0.23 12.46 -1.14
N GLY A 89 0.24 11.25 -0.58
CA GLY A 89 -0.67 10.18 -0.94
C GLY A 89 -2.13 10.51 -0.58
N SER A 90 -3.05 9.73 -1.12
CA SER A 90 -4.48 9.87 -0.83
C SER A 90 -4.95 8.69 0.00
N LYS A 91 -5.36 8.96 1.25
CA LYS A 91 -5.92 7.91 2.12
C LYS A 91 -7.12 7.23 1.47
N ILE A 92 -8.02 7.99 0.86
CA ILE A 92 -9.18 7.41 0.18
C ILE A 92 -8.80 6.51 -1.00
N PHE A 93 -7.69 6.79 -1.72
CA PHE A 93 -7.19 5.88 -2.74
C PHE A 93 -6.89 4.51 -2.13
N THR A 94 -6.05 4.49 -1.12
CA THR A 94 -5.65 3.25 -0.44
C THR A 94 -6.84 2.54 0.17
N ASP A 95 -7.72 3.25 0.89
CA ASP A 95 -8.91 2.65 1.48
C ASP A 95 -9.84 2.02 0.42
N LEU A 96 -10.05 2.69 -0.72
CA LEU A 96 -10.85 2.15 -1.82
C LEU A 96 -10.29 0.84 -2.35
N VAL A 97 -8.99 0.82 -2.69
CA VAL A 97 -8.37 -0.36 -3.32
C VAL A 97 -8.17 -1.52 -2.36
N HIS A 98 -8.24 -1.28 -1.03
CA HIS A 98 -8.16 -2.33 0.00
C HIS A 98 -9.52 -2.85 0.44
N TYR A 99 -10.57 -1.99 0.48
CA TYR A 99 -11.81 -2.34 1.17
C TYR A 99 -13.04 -2.35 0.28
N VAL A 100 -13.01 -1.63 -0.85
CA VAL A 100 -14.17 -1.44 -1.73
C VAL A 100 -13.86 -1.97 -3.12
N ARG A 101 -14.60 -2.96 -3.59
CA ARG A 101 -14.41 -3.53 -4.93
C ARG A 101 -12.95 -3.91 -5.23
N SER A 102 -12.26 -4.41 -4.24
CA SER A 102 -10.83 -4.68 -4.30
C SER A 102 -10.46 -5.72 -5.38
N GLY A 103 -11.28 -6.77 -5.55
CA GLY A 103 -11.12 -7.75 -6.62
C GLY A 103 -11.42 -7.15 -7.99
N ASP A 104 -12.51 -6.40 -8.11
CA ASP A 104 -12.91 -5.73 -9.37
C ASP A 104 -11.82 -4.76 -9.85
N PHE A 105 -11.15 -4.06 -8.93
CA PHE A 105 -10.04 -3.15 -9.27
C PHE A 105 -8.86 -3.89 -9.90
N ILE A 106 -8.46 -5.03 -9.33
CA ILE A 106 -7.38 -5.86 -9.89
C ILE A 106 -7.78 -6.44 -11.24
N GLU A 107 -9.02 -6.89 -11.39
CA GLU A 107 -9.53 -7.37 -12.68
C GLU A 107 -9.56 -6.26 -13.74
N ALA A 108 -9.94 -5.05 -13.35
CA ALA A 108 -9.89 -3.89 -14.23
C ALA A 108 -8.45 -3.58 -14.68
N LEU A 109 -7.46 -3.62 -13.78
CA LEU A 109 -6.05 -3.46 -14.15
C LEU A 109 -5.59 -4.51 -15.18
N LEU A 110 -5.92 -5.78 -14.95
CA LEU A 110 -5.56 -6.87 -15.85
C LEU A 110 -6.23 -6.75 -17.23
N LYS A 111 -7.48 -6.29 -17.26
CA LYS A 111 -8.29 -6.10 -18.48
C LYS A 111 -7.81 -4.89 -19.28
N GLU A 112 -7.59 -3.77 -18.62
CA GLU A 112 -7.19 -2.49 -19.24
C GLU A 112 -5.72 -2.46 -19.69
N ALA A 113 -4.88 -3.38 -19.20
CA ALA A 113 -3.48 -3.47 -19.59
C ALA A 113 -3.34 -3.75 -21.09
N SER A 114 -2.69 -2.84 -21.83
CA SER A 114 -2.55 -2.87 -23.27
C SER A 114 -1.16 -3.28 -23.74
N ASP A 115 -0.12 -3.07 -22.92
CA ASP A 115 1.26 -3.38 -23.23
C ASP A 115 1.92 -4.25 -22.13
N LEU A 116 3.21 -4.57 -22.35
CA LEU A 116 4.00 -5.44 -21.48
C LEU A 116 4.12 -4.88 -20.05
N ASN A 117 4.40 -3.57 -19.94
CA ASN A 117 4.64 -2.90 -18.66
C ASN A 117 3.34 -2.73 -17.88
N GLU A 118 2.25 -2.35 -18.55
CA GLU A 118 0.91 -2.29 -17.95
C GLU A 118 0.47 -3.66 -17.43
N TYR A 119 0.73 -4.72 -18.18
CA TYR A 119 0.36 -6.07 -17.75
C TYR A 119 1.24 -6.58 -16.60
N ALA A 120 2.53 -6.25 -16.60
CA ALA A 120 3.41 -6.55 -15.48
C ALA A 120 2.98 -5.83 -14.21
N PHE A 121 2.61 -4.54 -14.31
CA PHE A 121 2.05 -3.76 -13.21
C PHE A 121 0.75 -4.38 -12.66
N ALA A 122 -0.16 -4.79 -13.54
CA ALA A 122 -1.40 -5.45 -13.13
C ALA A 122 -1.15 -6.80 -12.44
N LEU A 123 -0.15 -7.58 -12.91
CA LEU A 123 0.26 -8.81 -12.22
C LEU A 123 0.90 -8.52 -10.85
N GLY A 124 1.62 -7.41 -10.71
CA GLY A 124 2.10 -6.92 -9.43
C GLY A 124 0.95 -6.60 -8.47
N ALA A 125 -0.05 -5.85 -8.93
CA ALA A 125 -1.23 -5.53 -8.12
C ALA A 125 -2.03 -6.79 -7.70
N LEU A 126 -2.05 -7.82 -8.54
CA LEU A 126 -2.59 -9.13 -8.19
C LEU A 126 -1.76 -9.84 -7.10
N ALA A 127 -0.43 -9.61 -7.07
CA ALA A 127 0.42 -10.13 -5.98
C ALA A 127 0.09 -9.46 -4.65
N HIS A 128 -0.12 -8.14 -4.63
CA HIS A 128 -0.57 -7.41 -3.46
C HIS A 128 -1.91 -7.94 -2.94
N TYR A 129 -2.90 -8.12 -3.83
CA TYR A 129 -4.20 -8.72 -3.46
C TYR A 129 -4.02 -10.08 -2.76
N ALA A 130 -3.13 -10.96 -3.26
CA ALA A 130 -2.85 -12.23 -2.60
C ALA A 130 -2.14 -12.05 -1.27
N ALA A 131 -1.15 -11.15 -1.24
CA ALA A 131 -0.29 -10.90 -0.10
C ALA A 131 -1.09 -10.41 1.11
N ASP A 132 -1.92 -9.40 0.95
CA ASP A 132 -2.66 -8.82 2.05
C ASP A 132 -3.75 -9.76 2.56
N ASN A 133 -4.53 -10.36 1.65
CA ASN A 133 -5.57 -11.30 2.06
C ASN A 133 -5.04 -12.47 2.89
N GLU A 134 -3.92 -13.07 2.51
CA GLU A 134 -3.31 -14.20 3.24
C GLU A 134 -2.38 -13.71 4.36
N GLY A 135 -1.65 -12.62 4.11
CA GLY A 135 -0.69 -12.04 5.04
C GLY A 135 -1.30 -11.55 6.32
N HIS A 136 -2.31 -10.70 6.23
CA HIS A 136 -2.99 -10.19 7.40
C HIS A 136 -3.75 -11.29 8.13
N SER A 137 -4.55 -12.07 7.41
CA SER A 137 -5.42 -13.07 8.03
C SER A 137 -4.67 -14.20 8.73
N ILE A 138 -3.52 -14.64 8.20
CA ILE A 138 -2.75 -15.79 8.72
C ILE A 138 -1.54 -15.35 9.54
N GLY A 139 -0.89 -14.24 9.17
CA GLY A 139 0.39 -13.80 9.71
C GLY A 139 0.28 -12.63 10.67
N VAL A 140 -0.15 -11.47 10.17
CA VAL A 140 -0.03 -10.19 10.90
C VAL A 140 -1.07 -10.09 12.02
N ASN A 141 -2.36 -10.21 11.71
CA ASN A 141 -3.43 -10.06 12.70
C ASN A 141 -3.30 -11.01 13.90
N PRO A 142 -2.97 -12.32 13.73
CA PRO A 142 -2.69 -13.18 14.87
C PRO A 142 -1.29 -12.94 15.47
N GLY A 143 -0.33 -12.41 14.71
CA GLY A 143 1.02 -12.09 15.17
C GLY A 143 1.08 -10.91 16.13
N VAL A 144 0.26 -9.85 15.88
CA VAL A 144 0.21 -8.65 16.73
C VAL A 144 0.00 -8.99 18.22
N PRO A 145 -1.03 -9.74 18.62
CA PRO A 145 -1.26 -10.04 20.03
C PRO A 145 -0.20 -10.98 20.65
N VAL A 146 0.53 -11.73 19.84
CA VAL A 146 1.67 -12.55 20.29
C VAL A 146 2.87 -11.67 20.62
N ILE A 147 3.16 -10.66 19.79
CA ILE A 147 4.26 -9.70 19.97
C ILE A 147 3.92 -8.65 21.04
N TYR A 148 2.65 -8.26 21.12
CA TYR A 148 2.12 -7.23 22.03
C TYR A 148 1.01 -7.79 22.95
N PRO A 149 1.33 -8.56 24.01
CA PRO A 149 0.34 -9.26 24.84
C PRO A 149 -0.73 -8.36 25.51
N LYS A 150 -0.41 -7.07 25.72
CA LYS A 150 -1.40 -6.10 26.23
C LYS A 150 -2.58 -5.90 25.25
N LEU A 151 -2.34 -6.00 23.95
CA LEU A 151 -3.39 -5.89 22.94
C LEU A 151 -4.23 -7.15 22.90
N ARG A 152 -3.65 -8.32 23.20
CA ARG A 152 -4.41 -9.57 23.35
C ARG A 152 -5.48 -9.46 24.44
N ALA A 153 -5.16 -8.83 25.56
CA ALA A 153 -6.11 -8.61 26.65
C ALA A 153 -7.25 -7.66 26.25
N LYS A 154 -6.99 -6.72 25.32
CA LYS A 154 -7.96 -5.72 24.88
C LYS A 154 -8.82 -6.19 23.70
N PHE A 155 -8.23 -6.86 22.72
CA PHE A 155 -8.84 -7.16 21.43
C PHE A 155 -8.94 -8.67 21.12
N GLY A 156 -8.37 -9.55 21.97
CA GLY A 156 -8.37 -10.99 21.75
C GLY A 156 -7.16 -11.49 20.96
N ASN A 157 -7.35 -12.62 20.26
CA ASN A 157 -6.27 -13.34 19.59
C ASN A 157 -5.94 -12.82 18.18
N ARG A 158 -6.64 -11.81 17.71
CA ARG A 158 -6.42 -11.13 16.43
C ARG A 158 -6.57 -9.64 16.65
N VAL A 159 -5.68 -8.86 16.07
CA VAL A 159 -5.71 -7.39 16.13
C VAL A 159 -5.50 -6.89 14.72
N THR A 160 -6.53 -6.29 14.15
CA THR A 160 -6.52 -5.72 12.80
C THR A 160 -5.90 -4.34 12.80
N TYR A 161 -5.64 -3.81 11.61
CA TYR A 161 -5.19 -2.43 11.45
C TYR A 161 -6.19 -1.42 12.05
N ALA A 162 -7.50 -1.65 11.87
CA ALA A 162 -8.53 -0.76 12.43
C ALA A 162 -8.51 -0.68 13.96
N GLU A 163 -8.01 -1.71 14.67
CA GLU A 163 -7.97 -1.78 16.12
C GLU A 163 -6.72 -1.13 16.71
N ASP A 164 -5.54 -1.37 16.13
CA ASP A 164 -4.28 -0.74 16.55
C ASP A 164 -3.31 -0.60 15.36
N PRO A 165 -3.44 0.49 14.57
CA PRO A 165 -2.58 0.74 13.41
C PRO A 165 -1.10 0.74 13.75
N ALA A 166 -0.72 1.30 14.91
CA ALA A 166 0.68 1.43 15.30
C ALA A 166 1.33 0.07 15.61
N ALA A 167 0.63 -0.82 16.30
CA ALA A 167 1.15 -2.16 16.59
C ALA A 167 1.18 -3.03 15.34
N HIS A 168 0.19 -2.88 14.46
CA HIS A 168 0.10 -3.56 13.18
C HIS A 168 1.34 -3.25 12.34
N LEU A 169 1.61 -1.95 12.07
CA LEU A 169 2.78 -1.46 11.34
C LEU A 169 4.12 -1.94 11.92
N LYS A 170 4.23 -1.90 13.26
CA LYS A 170 5.45 -2.37 13.94
C LYS A 170 5.66 -3.87 13.76
N THR A 171 4.60 -4.64 13.68
CA THR A 171 4.65 -6.08 13.48
C THR A 171 5.15 -6.40 12.07
N GLU A 172 4.60 -5.76 11.06
CA GLU A 172 4.97 -5.93 9.65
C GLU A 172 6.41 -5.53 9.39
N PHE A 173 6.79 -4.33 9.83
CA PHE A 173 8.17 -3.89 9.73
C PHE A 173 9.14 -4.81 10.49
N GLY A 174 8.71 -5.35 11.64
CA GLY A 174 9.48 -6.33 12.41
C GLY A 174 9.70 -7.63 11.64
N PHE A 175 8.71 -8.10 10.87
CA PHE A 175 8.86 -9.26 10.00
C PHE A 175 9.84 -9.00 8.87
N ASP A 176 9.73 -7.87 8.17
CA ASP A 176 10.67 -7.50 7.11
C ASP A 176 12.10 -7.46 7.64
N VAL A 177 12.34 -6.75 8.75
CA VAL A 177 13.67 -6.68 9.39
C VAL A 177 14.22 -8.07 9.71
N LEU A 178 13.38 -8.97 10.22
CA LEU A 178 13.78 -10.34 10.55
C LEU A 178 14.14 -11.16 9.31
N GLN A 179 13.35 -11.07 8.24
CA GLN A 179 13.60 -11.82 7.00
C GLN A 179 14.85 -11.30 6.27
N VAL A 180 15.08 -9.99 6.29
CA VAL A 180 16.33 -9.38 5.82
C VAL A 180 17.52 -9.92 6.62
N ALA A 181 17.45 -9.89 7.95
CA ALA A 181 18.51 -10.40 8.82
C ALA A 181 18.85 -11.86 8.53
N ARG A 182 17.86 -12.67 8.18
CA ARG A 182 18.04 -14.09 7.83
C ARG A 182 18.50 -14.35 6.40
N GLY A 183 18.61 -13.31 5.58
CA GLY A 183 18.99 -13.43 4.17
C GLY A 183 17.97 -14.25 3.36
N LYS A 184 16.70 -14.30 3.78
CA LYS A 184 15.65 -15.03 3.08
C LYS A 184 15.06 -14.26 1.92
N TYR A 185 15.04 -12.93 1.99
CA TYR A 185 14.74 -12.11 0.83
C TYR A 185 15.98 -12.11 -0.06
N ALA A 186 15.76 -12.33 -1.36
CA ALA A 186 16.87 -12.38 -2.30
C ALA A 186 17.69 -11.11 -2.16
N PRO A 187 19.03 -11.22 -2.00
CA PRO A 187 19.88 -10.04 -1.98
C PRO A 187 19.66 -9.14 -3.20
N GLN A 188 19.23 -9.71 -4.32
CA GLN A 188 18.93 -8.99 -5.56
C GLN A 188 17.74 -8.05 -5.46
N ALA A 189 16.65 -8.41 -4.80
CA ALA A 189 15.54 -7.48 -4.58
C ALA A 189 15.99 -6.21 -3.82
N TYR A 190 17.06 -6.33 -3.04
CA TYR A 190 17.67 -5.23 -2.31
C TYR A 190 18.86 -4.59 -3.03
N HIS A 191 19.67 -5.36 -3.74
CA HIS A 191 20.78 -4.85 -4.55
C HIS A 191 20.27 -4.18 -5.82
N ASP A 192 19.22 -4.75 -6.37
CA ASP A 192 18.44 -4.19 -7.45
C ASP A 192 17.25 -3.42 -6.88
N PHE A 193 17.40 -2.70 -5.80
CA PHE A 193 16.42 -1.72 -5.31
C PHE A 193 16.35 -0.57 -6.32
N ILE A 194 15.94 -0.99 -7.44
CA ILE A 194 15.74 -0.25 -8.65
C ILE A 194 14.47 0.50 -8.44
N GLY A 195 14.19 1.20 -7.63
CA GLY A 195 12.91 1.89 -7.60
C GLY A 195 11.81 1.12 -8.37
N PHE A 196 10.65 1.20 -8.01
CA PHE A 196 9.55 0.64 -8.76
C PHE A 196 9.08 1.60 -9.86
N GLU A 197 8.52 1.05 -10.93
CA GLU A 197 7.84 1.83 -11.95
C GLU A 197 6.33 1.71 -11.80
N VAL A 198 5.62 2.82 -12.02
CA VAL A 198 4.16 2.88 -11.95
C VAL A 198 3.60 3.15 -13.33
N SER A 199 2.73 2.27 -13.80
CA SER A 199 1.97 2.53 -15.01
C SER A 199 0.75 3.39 -14.71
N LYS A 200 0.96 4.72 -14.68
CA LYS A 200 -0.07 5.72 -14.43
C LYS A 200 -1.28 5.58 -15.38
N PRO A 201 -1.10 5.34 -16.70
CA PRO A 201 -2.25 5.25 -17.62
C PRO A 201 -3.21 4.11 -17.27
N VAL A 202 -2.70 2.89 -17.02
CA VAL A 202 -3.58 1.76 -16.67
C VAL A 202 -4.18 1.94 -15.27
N LEU A 203 -3.43 2.52 -14.34
CA LEU A 203 -3.92 2.83 -13.00
C LEU A 203 -5.13 3.78 -13.06
N GLU A 204 -5.03 4.89 -13.81
CA GLU A 204 -6.09 5.88 -13.98
C GLU A 204 -7.34 5.27 -14.67
N ARG A 205 -7.15 4.48 -15.74
CA ARG A 205 -8.26 3.82 -16.43
C ARG A 205 -8.99 2.83 -15.53
N ALA A 206 -8.26 1.93 -14.89
CA ALA A 206 -8.83 0.92 -14.01
C ALA A 206 -9.52 1.53 -12.79
N PHE A 207 -8.93 2.58 -12.19
CA PHE A 207 -9.51 3.28 -11.06
C PHE A 207 -10.85 3.94 -11.42
N LYS A 208 -10.90 4.70 -12.51
CA LYS A 208 -12.13 5.30 -13.01
C LYS A 208 -13.20 4.26 -13.32
N GLN A 209 -12.84 3.19 -14.03
CA GLN A 209 -13.76 2.10 -14.35
C GLN A 209 -14.36 1.46 -13.11
N THR A 210 -13.56 1.26 -12.07
CA THR A 210 -13.99 0.56 -10.86
C THR A 210 -14.82 1.44 -9.94
N TYR A 211 -14.40 2.70 -9.73
CA TYR A 211 -14.97 3.58 -8.70
C TYR A 211 -15.80 4.75 -9.23
N GLY A 212 -15.84 4.99 -10.54
CA GLY A 212 -16.60 6.09 -11.13
C GLY A 212 -16.10 7.49 -10.77
N ILE A 213 -14.88 7.60 -10.28
CA ILE A 213 -14.20 8.86 -9.95
C ILE A 213 -12.80 8.87 -10.57
N GLU A 214 -12.30 10.08 -10.87
CA GLU A 214 -10.95 10.25 -11.42
C GLU A 214 -9.91 10.27 -10.28
N MET A 215 -8.66 9.90 -10.60
CA MET A 215 -7.56 10.05 -9.64
C MET A 215 -7.38 11.51 -9.21
N THR A 216 -7.65 12.48 -10.09
CA THR A 216 -7.61 13.92 -9.79
C THR A 216 -8.69 14.37 -8.81
N ASP A 217 -9.73 13.58 -8.56
CA ASP A 217 -10.75 13.89 -7.55
C ASP A 217 -10.30 13.57 -6.12
N ILE A 218 -9.24 12.79 -6.00
CA ILE A 218 -8.75 12.28 -4.71
C ILE A 218 -7.26 12.56 -4.47
N PHE A 219 -6.49 12.96 -5.47
CA PHE A 219 -5.12 13.42 -5.35
C PHE A 219 -5.03 14.90 -5.69
N ALA A 220 -4.44 15.69 -4.81
CA ALA A 220 -4.10 17.06 -5.13
C ALA A 220 -3.05 17.16 -6.26
N ASN A 221 -2.10 16.23 -6.28
CA ASN A 221 -1.10 16.07 -7.33
C ASN A 221 -0.60 14.62 -7.32
N LEU A 222 -1.02 13.83 -8.30
CA LEU A 222 -0.66 12.42 -8.40
C LEU A 222 0.85 12.21 -8.67
N ASP A 223 1.47 13.06 -9.49
CA ASP A 223 2.89 12.93 -9.81
C ASP A 223 3.76 13.21 -8.58
N LEU A 224 3.36 14.20 -7.76
CA LEU A 224 4.03 14.46 -6.48
C LEU A 224 3.85 13.29 -5.49
N ALA A 225 2.66 12.69 -5.42
CA ALA A 225 2.41 11.51 -4.60
C ALA A 225 3.30 10.34 -5.03
N LEU A 226 3.36 10.04 -6.32
CA LEU A 226 4.21 8.99 -6.89
C LEU A 226 5.70 9.27 -6.64
N GLY A 227 6.16 10.50 -6.85
CA GLY A 227 7.55 10.89 -6.60
C GLY A 227 7.93 10.76 -5.13
N SER A 228 7.07 11.20 -4.20
CA SER A 228 7.30 11.06 -2.76
C SER A 228 7.31 9.59 -2.32
N TYR A 229 6.44 8.76 -2.90
CA TYR A 229 6.38 7.33 -2.63
C TYR A 229 7.64 6.62 -3.12
N ARG A 230 8.05 6.83 -4.38
CA ARG A 230 9.31 6.29 -4.91
C ARG A 230 10.49 6.64 -4.01
N ARG A 231 10.58 7.89 -3.58
CA ARG A 231 11.62 8.33 -2.67
C ARG A 231 11.55 7.63 -1.31
N ALA A 232 10.37 7.48 -0.74
CA ALA A 232 10.22 6.78 0.53
C ALA A 232 10.75 5.35 0.44
N VAL A 233 10.41 4.63 -0.61
CA VAL A 233 10.84 3.24 -0.84
C VAL A 233 12.34 3.16 -1.12
N SER A 234 12.86 3.98 -2.03
CA SER A 234 14.27 3.89 -2.47
C SER A 234 15.29 4.50 -1.51
N THR A 235 14.88 5.39 -0.63
CA THR A 235 15.81 6.14 0.24
C THR A 235 15.47 5.99 1.73
N VAL A 236 14.20 6.24 2.10
CA VAL A 236 13.84 6.29 3.53
C VAL A 236 13.85 4.90 4.16
N ILE A 237 13.31 3.89 3.49
CA ILE A 237 13.28 2.51 4.00
C ILE A 237 14.70 1.93 4.18
N PRO A 238 15.63 2.03 3.22
CA PRO A 238 17.03 1.65 3.45
C PRO A 238 17.70 2.38 4.62
N GLU A 239 17.48 3.69 4.76
CA GLU A 239 18.00 4.44 5.91
C GLU A 239 17.37 3.98 7.24
N MET A 240 16.07 3.68 7.27
CA MET A 240 15.41 3.10 8.44
C MET A 240 16.02 1.74 8.81
N THR A 241 16.39 0.92 7.84
CA THR A 241 17.05 -0.37 8.04
C THR A 241 18.42 -0.17 8.72
N LYS A 242 19.20 0.84 8.28
CA LYS A 242 20.48 1.20 8.94
C LYS A 242 20.26 1.64 10.39
N VAL A 243 19.27 2.49 10.65
CA VAL A 243 18.89 2.93 11.99
C VAL A 243 18.39 1.76 12.85
N ALA A 244 17.64 0.83 12.28
CA ALA A 244 17.20 -0.38 12.97
C ALA A 244 18.39 -1.22 13.43
N TRP A 245 19.41 -1.42 12.59
CA TRP A 245 20.65 -2.09 12.99
C TRP A 245 21.35 -1.37 14.15
N GLU A 246 21.60 -0.08 14.02
CA GLU A 246 22.31 0.70 15.05
C GLU A 246 21.59 0.71 16.41
N THR A 247 20.26 0.69 16.40
CA THR A 247 19.44 0.81 17.62
C THR A 247 19.00 -0.53 18.22
N LYS A 248 19.01 -1.62 17.43
CA LYS A 248 18.47 -2.94 17.79
C LYS A 248 19.46 -4.08 17.54
N LYS A 249 20.74 -3.78 17.31
CA LYS A 249 21.79 -4.76 16.98
C LYS A 249 21.71 -6.01 17.85
N ASP A 250 21.76 -5.86 19.17
CA ASP A 250 21.76 -6.99 20.10
C ASP A 250 20.51 -7.87 19.97
N ALA A 251 19.34 -7.25 19.71
CA ALA A 251 18.10 -7.96 19.53
C ALA A 251 18.08 -8.70 18.19
N ILE A 252 18.63 -8.09 17.13
CA ILE A 252 18.71 -8.67 15.78
C ILE A 252 19.70 -9.84 15.79
N GLU A 253 20.90 -9.67 16.36
CA GLU A 253 21.91 -10.71 16.50
C GLU A 253 21.41 -11.90 17.33
N LYS A 254 20.65 -11.62 18.41
CA LYS A 254 20.03 -12.66 19.23
C LYS A 254 18.96 -13.45 18.44
N ALA A 255 18.18 -12.77 17.60
CA ALA A 255 17.17 -13.40 16.77
C ALA A 255 17.78 -14.14 15.57
N THR A 256 18.94 -13.70 15.09
CA THR A 256 19.63 -14.25 13.92
C THR A 256 21.15 -14.33 14.18
N PRO A 257 21.61 -15.37 14.87
CA PRO A 257 23.04 -15.56 15.14
C PRO A 257 23.87 -15.58 13.85
N GLY A 258 24.98 -14.82 13.82
CA GLY A 258 25.88 -14.73 12.66
C GLY A 258 25.46 -13.75 11.57
N VAL A 259 24.43 -12.95 11.76
CA VAL A 259 24.12 -11.82 10.89
C VAL A 259 25.20 -10.74 11.03
N THR A 260 25.67 -10.19 9.89
CA THR A 260 26.61 -9.08 9.89
C THR A 260 25.91 -7.78 9.48
N ARG A 261 26.53 -6.63 9.79
CA ARG A 261 26.02 -5.33 9.39
C ARG A 261 25.86 -5.24 7.88
N GLU A 262 26.84 -5.72 7.13
CA GLU A 262 26.83 -5.72 5.65
C GLU A 262 25.69 -6.53 5.08
N LYS A 263 25.38 -7.69 5.68
CA LYS A 263 24.22 -8.52 5.28
C LYS A 263 22.87 -7.92 5.65
N PHE A 264 22.85 -7.09 6.69
CA PHE A 264 21.62 -6.48 7.19
C PHE A 264 21.36 -5.11 6.57
N VAL A 265 22.41 -4.31 6.34
CA VAL A 265 22.32 -2.95 5.82
C VAL A 265 22.63 -2.97 4.32
N TYR A 266 21.60 -3.03 3.51
CA TYR A 266 21.75 -2.90 2.08
C TYR A 266 21.70 -1.41 1.70
N GLY A 267 22.71 -0.96 0.95
CA GLY A 267 22.72 0.35 0.32
C GLY A 267 23.21 0.15 -1.09
N LEU A 268 22.36 0.36 -2.10
CA LEU A 268 22.81 0.64 -3.44
C LEU A 268 23.67 1.91 -3.36
N SER A 269 24.90 1.84 -3.87
CA SER A 269 25.61 3.06 -4.21
C SER A 269 24.90 3.70 -5.42
N ASP A 270 24.83 5.03 -5.46
CA ASP A 270 24.31 5.75 -6.62
C ASP A 270 24.98 5.29 -7.93
N ALA A 271 26.23 4.83 -7.86
CA ALA A 271 27.01 4.35 -8.99
C ALA A 271 26.53 2.98 -9.52
N ASP A 272 26.10 2.06 -8.64
CA ASP A 272 25.57 0.76 -9.04
C ASP A 272 24.17 0.92 -9.67
N TYR A 273 23.38 1.84 -9.11
CA TYR A 273 22.10 2.20 -9.68
C TYR A 273 22.22 2.78 -11.10
N GLU A 274 23.11 3.78 -11.32
CA GLU A 274 23.36 4.38 -12.63
C GLU A 274 23.87 3.37 -13.66
N LYS A 275 24.63 2.35 -13.24
CA LYS A 275 25.18 1.31 -14.09
C LYS A 275 24.09 0.38 -14.64
N ASP A 276 23.13 -0.01 -13.82
CA ASP A 276 22.16 -1.02 -14.18
C ASP A 276 20.89 -0.42 -14.81
N TRP A 277 20.55 0.85 -14.51
CA TRP A 277 19.27 1.49 -14.88
C TRP A 277 19.42 2.78 -15.69
N GLY A 278 20.65 3.26 -15.91
CA GLY A 278 20.93 4.45 -16.69
C GLY A 278 20.65 5.77 -15.93
N LYS A 279 21.02 6.89 -16.60
CA LYS A 279 21.02 8.24 -15.99
C LYS A 279 19.67 8.96 -16.06
N GLN A 280 18.61 8.29 -16.45
CA GLN A 280 17.29 8.95 -16.70
C GLN A 280 16.47 9.22 -15.42
N TYR A 281 16.96 8.79 -14.27
CA TYR A 281 16.32 9.08 -13.00
C TYR A 281 16.77 10.43 -12.46
N GLU A 282 15.83 11.23 -11.97
CA GLU A 282 16.11 12.51 -11.32
C GLU A 282 17.02 12.29 -10.11
N LYS A 283 18.23 12.85 -10.18
CA LYS A 283 19.17 12.82 -9.03
C LYS A 283 18.54 13.52 -7.85
N PRO A 284 18.69 12.97 -6.61
CA PRO A 284 18.27 13.66 -5.41
C PRO A 284 18.84 15.07 -5.35
N GLY A 285 17.98 16.08 -5.32
CA GLY A 285 18.38 17.48 -5.25
C GLY A 285 19.05 17.83 -3.91
N PRO A 286 19.67 19.03 -3.78
CA PRO A 286 20.28 19.47 -2.53
C PRO A 286 19.30 19.53 -1.35
N PHE A 287 18.01 19.72 -1.62
CA PHE A 287 16.92 19.61 -0.64
C PHE A 287 16.82 18.20 -0.04
N ASP A 288 17.18 17.18 -0.80
CA ASP A 288 17.11 15.79 -0.44
C ASP A 288 18.14 15.38 0.61
N LYS A 289 19.36 15.91 0.52
CA LYS A 289 20.42 15.71 1.52
C LYS A 289 20.10 16.38 2.86
N THR A 290 19.45 17.55 2.81
CA THR A 290 18.99 18.27 4.00
C THR A 290 17.83 17.52 4.69
N LEU A 291 16.94 16.89 3.91
CA LEU A 291 15.84 16.10 4.42
C LEU A 291 16.34 14.79 5.08
N ALA A 292 17.35 14.13 4.49
CA ALA A 292 17.97 12.94 5.09
C ALA A 292 18.64 13.27 6.44
N LEU A 293 19.28 14.45 6.55
CA LEU A 293 19.83 14.94 7.84
C LEU A 293 18.72 15.26 8.84
N PHE A 294 17.60 15.81 8.37
CA PHE A 294 16.42 16.10 9.20
C PHE A 294 15.79 14.82 9.76
N PHE A 295 15.74 13.74 8.97
CA PHE A 295 15.25 12.42 9.41
C PHE A 295 16.10 11.77 10.52
N ARG A 296 17.38 12.14 10.68
CA ARG A 296 18.21 11.69 11.80
C ARG A 296 17.81 12.31 13.15
N VAL A 297 17.12 13.44 13.16
CA VAL A 297 16.82 14.25 14.35
C VAL A 297 15.35 14.17 14.76
N ILE A 298 14.46 13.62 13.93
CA ILE A 298 13.01 13.57 14.20
C ILE A 298 12.70 12.57 15.33
N PRO A 299 11.81 12.96 16.29
CA PRO A 299 11.26 12.03 17.27
C PRO A 299 10.53 10.86 16.56
N LYS A 300 10.56 9.67 17.16
CA LYS A 300 9.94 8.43 16.64
C LYS A 300 8.41 8.52 16.61
N VAL A 301 7.87 9.46 15.84
CA VAL A 301 6.44 9.72 15.63
C VAL A 301 6.13 9.64 14.13
N GLY A 302 4.90 9.34 13.76
CA GLY A 302 4.51 9.15 12.35
C GLY A 302 5.19 7.93 11.73
N PRO A 303 5.71 8.01 10.49
CA PRO A 303 6.37 6.89 9.79
C PRO A 303 7.47 6.20 10.59
N PHE A 304 8.19 6.96 11.41
CA PHE A 304 9.28 6.46 12.25
C PHE A 304 8.81 5.70 13.50
N ALA A 305 7.52 5.68 13.80
CA ALA A 305 6.97 4.85 14.86
C ALA A 305 7.24 3.35 14.63
N ALA A 306 7.35 2.92 13.37
CA ALA A 306 7.71 1.55 12.99
C ALA A 306 9.09 1.13 13.55
N LEU A 307 10.05 2.05 13.65
CA LEU A 307 11.36 1.80 14.26
C LEU A 307 11.30 1.40 15.75
N SER A 308 10.18 1.62 16.43
CA SER A 308 9.96 1.14 17.79
C SER A 308 9.38 -0.27 17.86
N PHE A 309 9.55 -1.06 16.77
CA PHE A 309 9.10 -2.45 16.71
C PHE A 309 9.76 -3.34 17.78
N LYS A 310 9.09 -4.45 18.10
CA LYS A 310 9.68 -5.54 18.85
C LYS A 310 10.07 -6.64 17.86
N PRO A 311 11.23 -7.27 18.02
CA PRO A 311 11.56 -8.45 17.21
C PRO A 311 10.44 -9.49 17.30
N PRO A 312 10.00 -10.06 16.18
CA PRO A 312 9.00 -11.12 16.17
C PRO A 312 9.45 -12.30 17.03
N THR A 313 8.50 -12.89 17.75
CA THR A 313 8.76 -14.16 18.48
C THR A 313 8.83 -15.32 17.49
N PRO A 314 9.44 -16.45 17.86
CA PRO A 314 9.45 -17.65 17.01
C PRO A 314 8.03 -18.13 16.63
N GLU A 315 7.03 -17.89 17.47
CA GLU A 315 5.63 -18.20 17.18
C GLU A 315 5.07 -17.27 16.10
N ALA A 316 5.24 -15.96 16.24
CA ALA A 316 4.81 -14.96 15.26
C ALA A 316 5.52 -15.18 13.92
N GLU A 317 6.80 -15.52 13.93
CA GLU A 317 7.55 -15.84 12.71
C GLU A 317 7.01 -17.07 11.99
N ARG A 318 6.62 -18.13 12.73
CA ARG A 318 5.95 -19.30 12.09
C ARG A 318 4.62 -18.93 11.45
N MET A 319 3.87 -17.99 12.04
CA MET A 319 2.63 -17.49 11.44
C MET A 319 2.95 -16.71 10.14
N PHE A 320 3.94 -15.83 10.17
CA PHE A 320 4.42 -15.12 9.00
C PHE A 320 4.87 -16.05 7.87
N ASN A 321 5.73 -17.03 8.16
CA ASN A 321 6.21 -17.97 7.14
C ASN A 321 5.04 -18.75 6.51
N ARG A 322 4.06 -19.20 7.30
CA ARG A 322 2.85 -19.85 6.76
C ARG A 322 2.04 -18.94 5.88
N SER A 323 1.89 -17.66 6.25
CA SER A 323 1.16 -16.69 5.43
C SER A 323 1.89 -16.39 4.12
N PHE A 324 3.21 -16.33 4.15
CA PHE A 324 4.03 -16.13 2.95
C PHE A 324 3.90 -17.31 1.98
N ASP A 325 3.99 -18.55 2.48
CA ASP A 325 3.80 -19.75 1.67
C ASP A 325 2.38 -19.82 1.08
N ALA A 326 1.35 -19.47 1.87
CA ALA A 326 -0.03 -19.41 1.40
C ALA A 326 -0.21 -18.34 0.30
N THR A 327 0.39 -17.17 0.49
CA THR A 327 0.42 -16.10 -0.51
C THR A 327 1.02 -16.57 -1.83
N LEU A 328 2.20 -17.19 -1.79
CA LEU A 328 2.86 -17.71 -3.00
C LEU A 328 1.99 -18.74 -3.72
N ALA A 329 1.39 -19.67 -2.99
CA ALA A 329 0.52 -20.69 -3.57
C ALA A 329 -0.73 -20.07 -4.21
N ARG A 330 -1.36 -19.12 -3.52
CA ARG A 330 -2.54 -18.39 -3.99
C ARG A 330 -2.22 -17.55 -5.22
N TYR A 331 -1.15 -16.76 -5.15
CA TYR A 331 -0.73 -15.90 -6.26
C TYR A 331 -0.40 -16.69 -7.53
N ARG A 332 0.39 -17.77 -7.41
CA ARG A 332 0.66 -18.67 -8.55
C ARG A 332 -0.62 -19.23 -9.19
N SER A 333 -1.61 -19.56 -8.37
CA SER A 333 -2.91 -20.02 -8.86
C SER A 333 -3.63 -18.91 -9.64
N MET A 334 -3.68 -17.69 -9.10
CA MET A 334 -4.35 -16.56 -9.73
C MET A 334 -3.64 -16.11 -11.03
N VAL A 335 -2.30 -16.12 -11.08
CA VAL A 335 -1.56 -15.86 -12.32
C VAL A 335 -1.91 -16.89 -13.42
N ARG A 336 -2.07 -18.17 -13.05
CA ARG A 336 -2.53 -19.19 -14.04
C ARG A 336 -3.94 -18.90 -14.53
N GLN A 337 -4.85 -18.44 -13.67
CA GLN A 337 -6.21 -18.05 -14.05
C GLN A 337 -6.19 -16.81 -14.95
N ALA A 338 -5.44 -15.77 -14.62
CA ALA A 338 -5.26 -14.58 -15.44
C ALA A 338 -4.71 -14.95 -16.83
N ARG A 339 -3.69 -15.82 -16.89
CA ARG A 339 -3.14 -16.35 -18.16
C ARG A 339 -4.15 -17.07 -19.04
N SER A 340 -5.19 -17.66 -18.45
CA SER A 340 -6.24 -18.38 -19.16
C SER A 340 -7.47 -17.52 -19.45
N GLY A 341 -7.48 -16.25 -19.04
CA GLY A 341 -8.62 -15.35 -19.17
C GLY A 341 -9.82 -15.75 -18.30
N ARG A 342 -9.59 -16.49 -17.21
CA ARG A 342 -10.63 -17.04 -16.32
C ARG A 342 -10.46 -16.56 -14.88
N ILE A 343 -9.86 -15.40 -14.70
CA ILE A 343 -9.72 -14.84 -13.35
C ILE A 343 -11.09 -14.33 -12.89
N ASP A 344 -11.41 -14.62 -11.64
CA ASP A 344 -12.62 -14.20 -10.95
C ASP A 344 -12.24 -13.95 -9.49
N LEU A 345 -12.11 -12.67 -9.11
CA LEU A 345 -11.63 -12.23 -7.82
C LEU A 345 -12.80 -11.72 -6.96
N GLN A 346 -12.88 -12.24 -5.77
CA GLN A 346 -13.82 -11.74 -4.79
C GLN A 346 -13.42 -10.35 -4.29
N ASN A 347 -14.41 -9.48 -4.10
CA ASN A 347 -14.21 -8.23 -3.37
C ASN A 347 -14.07 -8.53 -1.87
N LYS A 348 -12.89 -8.32 -1.34
CA LYS A 348 -12.52 -8.62 0.04
C LYS A 348 -12.00 -7.37 0.72
N ASP A 349 -12.17 -7.29 2.04
CA ASP A 349 -11.33 -6.39 2.80
C ASP A 349 -9.97 -7.06 3.06
N PHE A 350 -8.90 -6.36 2.75
CA PHE A 350 -7.56 -6.94 2.79
C PHE A 350 -7.07 -7.17 4.22
N ASP A 351 -7.57 -6.43 5.19
CA ASP A 351 -7.13 -6.58 6.58
C ASP A 351 -7.63 -7.88 7.22
N THR A 352 -8.86 -8.30 6.92
CA THR A 352 -9.39 -9.55 7.47
C THR A 352 -9.30 -10.72 6.51
N GLY A 353 -9.18 -10.45 5.19
CA GLY A 353 -9.24 -11.44 4.13
C GLY A 353 -10.66 -11.97 3.85
N ASN A 354 -11.68 -11.39 4.47
CA ASN A 354 -13.08 -11.77 4.29
C ASN A 354 -13.74 -11.03 3.11
N PRO A 355 -14.80 -11.57 2.51
CA PRO A 355 -15.63 -10.82 1.59
C PRO A 355 -16.13 -9.54 2.26
N THR A 356 -16.04 -8.40 1.55
CA THR A 356 -16.47 -7.11 2.08
C THR A 356 -17.98 -7.06 2.26
N ARG A 357 -18.44 -6.81 3.50
CA ARG A 357 -19.84 -6.70 3.87
C ARG A 357 -20.08 -5.57 4.86
N ALA A 358 -21.27 -4.96 4.78
CA ALA A 358 -21.66 -3.88 5.67
C ALA A 358 -21.68 -4.34 7.13
N GLY A 359 -21.05 -3.56 8.01
CA GLY A 359 -21.01 -3.80 9.44
C GLY A 359 -19.97 -4.84 9.90
N GLU A 360 -19.23 -5.49 9.00
CA GLU A 360 -18.21 -6.48 9.38
C GLU A 360 -16.83 -5.83 9.61
N TYR A 361 -16.50 -4.79 8.85
CA TYR A 361 -15.22 -4.10 9.00
C TYR A 361 -15.40 -2.57 8.94
N ARG A 362 -14.95 -1.87 9.99
CA ARG A 362 -15.17 -0.43 10.17
C ARG A 362 -14.63 0.41 9.00
N LEU A 363 -13.42 0.12 8.53
CA LEU A 363 -12.81 0.91 7.45
C LEU A 363 -13.53 0.68 6.13
N ALA A 364 -14.05 -0.51 5.86
CA ALA A 364 -14.89 -0.76 4.70
C ALA A 364 -16.19 0.07 4.75
N ASP A 365 -16.86 0.12 5.91
CA ASP A 365 -18.08 0.90 6.10
C ASP A 365 -17.85 2.41 5.86
N GLU A 366 -16.77 2.95 6.44
CA GLU A 366 -16.36 4.34 6.28
C GLU A 366 -16.02 4.66 4.82
N THR A 367 -15.30 3.77 4.15
CA THR A 367 -14.87 3.96 2.75
C THR A 367 -16.04 3.89 1.76
N TYR A 368 -17.00 2.97 1.96
CA TYR A 368 -18.22 2.94 1.16
C TYR A 368 -19.06 4.21 1.29
N ALA A 369 -19.15 4.75 2.50
CA ALA A 369 -19.85 6.01 2.74
C ALA A 369 -19.15 7.19 2.04
N GLU A 370 -17.82 7.26 2.13
CA GLU A 370 -17.05 8.30 1.47
C GLU A 370 -17.16 8.21 -0.06
N LEU A 371 -17.04 7.00 -0.63
CA LEU A 371 -17.23 6.80 -2.08
C LEU A 371 -18.62 7.25 -2.52
N LEU A 372 -19.67 6.79 -1.84
CA LEU A 372 -21.05 7.14 -2.16
C LEU A 372 -21.29 8.65 -2.14
N ASN A 373 -20.76 9.35 -1.12
CA ASN A 373 -20.86 10.80 -1.01
C ASN A 373 -20.09 11.53 -2.12
N LYS A 374 -18.91 11.03 -2.53
CA LYS A 374 -18.17 11.59 -3.67
C LYS A 374 -18.91 11.42 -5.00
N LEU A 375 -19.52 10.26 -5.21
CA LEU A 375 -20.34 9.99 -6.40
C LEU A 375 -21.59 10.87 -6.44
N ASP A 376 -22.20 11.09 -5.29
CA ASP A 376 -23.34 12.00 -5.13
C ASP A 376 -22.98 13.44 -5.47
N GLY A 377 -21.82 13.92 -5.00
CA GLY A 377 -21.29 15.23 -5.35
C GLY A 377 -21.04 15.44 -6.85
N LYS A 378 -21.01 14.37 -7.63
CA LYS A 378 -20.91 14.36 -9.10
C LYS A 378 -22.21 13.98 -9.81
N ASP A 379 -23.34 13.99 -9.10
CA ASP A 379 -24.65 13.57 -9.61
C ASP A 379 -24.64 12.17 -10.24
N PHE A 380 -23.79 11.28 -9.75
CA PHE A 380 -23.64 9.88 -10.19
C PHE A 380 -23.35 9.70 -11.70
N ARG A 381 -22.76 10.70 -12.37
CA ARG A 381 -22.58 10.72 -13.85
C ARG A 381 -21.77 9.54 -14.38
N ASP A 382 -20.72 9.12 -13.64
CA ASP A 382 -19.80 8.07 -14.08
C ASP A 382 -20.05 6.73 -13.36
N VAL A 383 -21.22 6.58 -12.72
CA VAL A 383 -21.59 5.34 -12.03
C VAL A 383 -22.02 4.28 -13.03
N THR A 384 -21.21 3.24 -13.17
CA THR A 384 -21.55 2.08 -14.00
C THR A 384 -22.66 1.23 -13.36
N PRO A 385 -23.41 0.42 -14.15
CA PRO A 385 -24.40 -0.50 -13.59
C PRO A 385 -23.83 -1.42 -12.51
N ASP A 386 -22.62 -1.94 -12.69
CA ASP A 386 -21.94 -2.84 -11.76
C ASP A 386 -21.56 -2.14 -10.45
N LEU A 387 -21.01 -0.91 -10.54
CA LEU A 387 -20.70 -0.10 -9.37
C LEU A 387 -21.98 0.23 -8.58
N ARG A 388 -23.04 0.61 -9.29
CA ARG A 388 -24.35 0.87 -8.68
C ARG A 388 -24.88 -0.34 -7.96
N GLN A 389 -24.87 -1.50 -8.61
CA GLN A 389 -25.32 -2.75 -8.02
C GLN A 389 -24.52 -3.12 -6.78
N ASN A 390 -23.20 -2.97 -6.84
CA ASN A 390 -22.30 -3.23 -5.71
C ASN A 390 -22.64 -2.35 -4.50
N ILE A 391 -22.78 -1.03 -4.68
CA ILE A 391 -23.16 -0.11 -3.60
C ILE A 391 -24.53 -0.45 -3.02
N LEU A 392 -25.52 -0.74 -3.88
CA LEU A 392 -26.86 -1.11 -3.42
C LEU A 392 -26.87 -2.44 -2.67
N ALA A 393 -26.05 -3.40 -3.08
CA ALA A 393 -25.89 -4.68 -2.38
C ALA A 393 -25.22 -4.50 -1.02
N PHE A 394 -24.18 -3.66 -0.93
CA PHE A 394 -23.52 -3.33 0.34
C PHE A 394 -24.50 -2.74 1.36
N TYR A 395 -25.33 -1.78 0.95
CA TYR A 395 -26.36 -1.19 1.80
C TYR A 395 -27.71 -1.94 1.76
N GLY A 396 -27.72 -3.21 1.35
CA GLY A 396 -28.94 -4.02 1.26
C GLY A 396 -29.58 -4.30 2.61
N ASP A 397 -28.79 -4.48 3.66
CA ASP A 397 -29.26 -4.59 5.04
C ASP A 397 -28.87 -3.35 5.86
N LEU A 398 -29.78 -2.40 5.93
CA LEU A 398 -29.59 -1.21 6.76
C LEU A 398 -29.72 -1.47 8.27
N ASN A 399 -30.03 -2.68 8.73
CA ASN A 399 -30.01 -3.05 10.15
C ASN A 399 -28.63 -3.56 10.59
N ALA A 400 -27.76 -3.93 9.67
CA ALA A 400 -26.38 -4.31 9.97
C ALA A 400 -25.68 -3.27 10.85
N PRO A 401 -24.69 -3.64 11.69
CA PRO A 401 -24.04 -2.72 12.63
C PRO A 401 -22.98 -1.84 11.92
N ILE A 402 -23.38 -1.17 10.83
CA ILE A 402 -22.54 -0.32 10.00
C ILE A 402 -21.88 0.77 10.87
N ALA A 403 -20.57 0.91 10.79
CA ALA A 403 -19.79 1.77 11.68
C ALA A 403 -20.17 3.25 11.57
N THR A 404 -20.48 3.75 10.38
CA THR A 404 -20.89 5.15 10.11
C THR A 404 -22.18 5.57 10.85
N LYS A 405 -22.99 4.61 11.29
CA LYS A 405 -24.17 4.90 12.14
C LYS A 405 -23.85 5.53 13.49
N LYS A 406 -22.60 5.40 13.95
CA LYS A 406 -22.14 6.01 15.21
C LYS A 406 -22.07 7.54 15.11
N ASP A 407 -21.82 8.07 13.89
CA ASP A 407 -21.94 9.49 13.58
C ASP A 407 -23.29 9.78 12.92
N LYS A 408 -24.19 10.44 13.64
CA LYS A 408 -25.56 10.74 13.15
C LYS A 408 -25.59 11.64 11.92
N LYS A 409 -24.58 12.50 11.75
CA LYS A 409 -24.51 13.39 10.59
C LYS A 409 -24.04 12.58 9.38
N GLU A 410 -22.92 11.86 9.51
CA GLU A 410 -22.36 11.02 8.43
C GLU A 410 -23.40 10.00 7.95
N TRP A 411 -24.08 9.32 8.88
CA TRP A 411 -25.12 8.35 8.52
C TRP A 411 -26.29 8.98 7.79
N ARG A 412 -26.76 10.16 8.21
CA ARG A 412 -27.83 10.87 7.49
C ARG A 412 -27.41 11.25 6.08
N ASP A 413 -26.19 11.78 5.92
CA ASP A 413 -25.63 12.17 4.62
C ASP A 413 -25.49 10.94 3.72
N THR A 414 -25.01 9.82 4.26
CA THR A 414 -24.94 8.51 3.56
C THR A 414 -26.31 8.03 3.09
N LEU A 415 -27.34 8.09 3.94
CA LEU A 415 -28.71 7.69 3.56
C LEU A 415 -29.30 8.62 2.52
N GLN A 416 -29.02 9.92 2.56
CA GLN A 416 -29.46 10.87 1.55
C GLN A 416 -28.85 10.54 0.19
N SER A 417 -27.53 10.34 0.14
CA SER A 417 -26.80 9.95 -1.09
C SER A 417 -27.30 8.60 -1.63
N LEU A 418 -27.56 7.62 -0.76
CA LEU A 418 -28.11 6.32 -1.15
C LEU A 418 -29.50 6.44 -1.78
N ASN A 419 -30.38 7.28 -1.22
CA ASN A 419 -31.70 7.52 -1.75
C ASN A 419 -31.64 8.23 -3.13
N ARG A 420 -30.72 9.19 -3.30
CA ARG A 420 -30.46 9.82 -4.59
C ARG A 420 -29.94 8.79 -5.62
N LEU A 421 -28.99 7.93 -5.26
CA LEU A 421 -28.51 6.85 -6.13
C LEU A 421 -29.66 5.92 -6.57
N LYS A 422 -30.58 5.56 -5.65
CA LYS A 422 -31.76 4.75 -5.98
C LYS A 422 -32.69 5.47 -6.98
N ALA A 423 -32.86 6.78 -6.85
CA ALA A 423 -33.76 7.58 -7.70
C ALA A 423 -33.22 7.79 -9.14
N THR A 424 -31.88 7.88 -9.33
CA THR A 424 -31.28 8.11 -10.66
C THR A 424 -31.63 7.01 -11.68
N SER A 425 -31.82 5.76 -11.26
CA SER A 425 -32.22 4.67 -12.16
C SER A 425 -33.68 4.70 -12.57
N ALA A 426 -34.55 5.32 -11.78
CA ALA A 426 -35.98 5.46 -12.13
C ALA A 426 -36.18 6.46 -13.26
N GLN A 427 -35.26 7.41 -13.47
CA GLN A 427 -35.32 8.37 -14.57
C GLN A 427 -34.76 7.80 -15.89
N ALA A 428 -33.72 6.96 -15.83
CA ALA A 428 -33.15 6.30 -17.01
C ALA A 428 -34.09 5.24 -17.65
N SER A 429 -35.08 4.76 -16.89
CA SER A 429 -36.05 3.75 -17.33
C SER A 429 -37.35 4.34 -17.89
N ARG A 430 -37.50 5.69 -17.97
CA ARG A 430 -38.63 6.32 -18.63
C ARG A 430 -38.28 6.56 -20.11
N PRO A 431 -38.95 5.90 -21.05
CA PRO A 431 -38.77 6.23 -22.47
C PRO A 431 -39.20 7.67 -22.71
N GLN A 432 -38.38 8.41 -23.44
CA GLN A 432 -38.74 9.74 -23.98
C GLN A 432 -39.87 9.61 -25.03
#